data_22db767c3ec1e94be999446293bde5aa
#
_entry.id   22db767c3ec1e94be999446293bde5aa
#
_cell.length_a   1.000
_cell.length_b   1.000
_cell.length_c   1.000
_cell.angle_alpha   90.00
_cell.angle_beta   90.00
_cell.angle_gamma   90.00
#
_symmetry.space_group_name_H-M   'P 1'
#
loop_
_entity.id
_entity.type
_entity.pdbx_description
1 polymer ?
#
loop_
_entity_poly.entity_id
_entity_poly.type
_entity_poly.pdbx_seq_one_letter_code
_entity_poly.pdbx_strand_id
1 'polypeptide(L)'
;MKPEQIAQYWDEYAAEYDQEPDHGLLDSDTRAAWKDLLRMWLPPHPSDIVDLACGTGTLSALAAELGHRVRAFDLSREMVRRAQAKTAHFGAAVEVRQADVSSPPLEPHSVDGVLARHILWTLPDPEAALATWAAAVRPGGRLVLVEGRWTSVGVDSIDDPDRMPWSGGVRSADLRAAVERVAGDVHVMQLTDPVLWGRAIEDERYLLAATVPAR
;
A
#
# COMPACT_ATOMS: atom_id res chain seq x y z
N MET A 1 16.28 -7.72 -9.54
CA MET A 1 16.21 -8.77 -8.50
C MET A 1 15.10 -9.75 -8.84
N LYS A 2 15.20 -11.04 -8.47
CA LYS A 2 14.10 -11.98 -8.67
C LYS A 2 13.08 -11.85 -7.55
N PRO A 3 11.79 -12.15 -7.78
CA PRO A 3 10.76 -12.07 -6.72
C PRO A 3 11.12 -12.82 -5.44
N GLU A 4 11.80 -13.98 -5.57
CA GLU A 4 12.21 -14.78 -4.41
C GLU A 4 13.25 -14.06 -3.53
N GLN A 5 14.13 -13.25 -4.12
CA GLN A 5 15.13 -12.48 -3.39
C GLN A 5 14.48 -11.29 -2.66
N ILE A 6 13.47 -10.67 -3.26
CA ILE A 6 12.66 -9.62 -2.62
C ILE A 6 11.88 -10.20 -1.45
N ALA A 7 11.23 -11.36 -1.65
CA ALA A 7 10.50 -12.05 -0.58
C ALA A 7 11.42 -12.41 0.60
N GLN A 8 12.61 -12.96 0.32
CA GLN A 8 13.58 -13.30 1.36
C GLN A 8 14.02 -12.10 2.17
N TYR A 9 14.31 -10.97 1.53
CA TYR A 9 14.68 -9.74 2.24
C TYR A 9 13.58 -9.32 3.24
N TRP A 10 12.32 -9.31 2.78
CA TRP A 10 11.19 -8.96 3.64
C TRP A 10 10.88 -10.02 4.69
N ASP A 11 11.14 -11.30 4.45
CA ASP A 11 11.05 -12.36 5.45
C ASP A 11 12.01 -12.11 6.61
N GLU A 12 13.26 -11.73 6.31
CA GLU A 12 14.29 -11.43 7.31
C GLU A 12 13.95 -10.16 8.12
N TYR A 13 13.41 -9.13 7.46
CA TYR A 13 13.07 -7.86 8.09
C TYR A 13 11.72 -7.88 8.86
N ALA A 14 10.86 -8.85 8.61
CA ALA A 14 9.50 -8.89 9.15
C ALA A 14 9.44 -8.84 10.69
N ALA A 15 10.46 -9.36 11.39
CA ALA A 15 10.49 -9.40 12.85
C ALA A 15 10.56 -8.00 13.49
N GLU A 16 11.23 -7.06 12.83
CA GLU A 16 11.49 -5.72 13.31
C GLU A 16 10.56 -4.68 12.67
N TYR A 17 9.85 -5.06 11.61
CA TYR A 17 9.06 -4.16 10.77
C TYR A 17 8.11 -3.26 11.56
N ASP A 18 7.39 -3.82 12.53
CA ASP A 18 6.42 -3.08 13.34
C ASP A 18 7.05 -2.14 14.39
N GLN A 19 8.37 -2.20 14.58
CA GLN A 19 9.08 -1.31 15.52
C GLN A 19 9.24 0.11 14.94
N GLU A 20 9.24 0.24 13.62
CA GLU A 20 9.21 1.55 12.97
C GLU A 20 7.85 2.23 13.22
N PRO A 21 7.84 3.51 13.65
CA PRO A 21 6.63 4.20 14.09
C PRO A 21 5.51 4.20 13.05
N ASP A 22 5.85 4.39 11.78
CA ASP A 22 4.88 4.46 10.69
C ASP A 22 4.52 3.09 10.09
N HIS A 23 5.19 2.00 10.49
CA HIS A 23 4.85 0.65 10.05
C HIS A 23 3.89 -0.05 11.02
N GLY A 24 4.30 -0.20 12.28
CA GLY A 24 3.49 -0.88 13.29
C GLY A 24 2.32 -0.06 13.82
N LEU A 25 2.44 1.26 13.75
CA LEU A 25 1.47 2.23 14.30
C LEU A 25 1.15 1.91 15.77
N LEU A 26 2.21 1.67 16.56
CA LEU A 26 2.07 1.27 17.98
C LEU A 26 1.72 2.47 18.86
N ASP A 27 2.10 3.67 18.46
CA ASP A 27 1.69 4.91 19.11
C ASP A 27 0.23 5.21 18.79
N SER A 28 -0.56 5.58 19.81
CA SER A 28 -2.00 5.80 19.68
C SER A 28 -2.36 6.98 18.78
N ASP A 29 -1.58 8.06 18.83
CA ASP A 29 -1.86 9.26 18.06
C ASP A 29 -1.50 9.07 16.60
N THR A 30 -0.36 8.42 16.32
CA THR A 30 0.04 8.00 14.98
C THR A 30 -1.02 7.07 14.38
N ARG A 31 -1.48 6.07 15.16
CA ARG A 31 -2.51 5.14 14.71
C ARG A 31 -3.83 5.84 14.41
N ALA A 32 -4.26 6.76 15.27
CA ALA A 32 -5.49 7.52 15.06
C ALA A 32 -5.41 8.39 13.80
N ALA A 33 -4.27 9.08 13.58
CA ALA A 33 -4.05 9.90 12.40
C ALA A 33 -4.12 9.06 11.10
N TRP A 34 -3.50 7.88 11.06
CA TRP A 34 -3.62 6.96 9.93
C TRP A 34 -5.05 6.45 9.72
N LYS A 35 -5.77 6.13 10.80
CA LYS A 35 -7.16 5.71 10.71
C LYS A 35 -8.06 6.80 10.14
N ASP A 36 -7.84 8.06 10.52
CA ASP A 36 -8.58 9.20 9.98
C ASP A 36 -8.23 9.46 8.51
N LEU A 37 -6.95 9.30 8.14
CA LEU A 37 -6.50 9.38 6.75
C LEU A 37 -7.20 8.33 5.88
N LEU A 38 -7.22 7.07 6.32
CA LEU A 38 -7.91 5.99 5.59
C LEU A 38 -9.42 6.25 5.51
N ARG A 39 -10.06 6.72 6.57
CA ARG A 39 -11.50 7.07 6.58
C ARG A 39 -11.84 8.15 5.55
N MET A 40 -10.93 9.10 5.35
CA MET A 40 -11.12 10.19 4.37
C MET A 40 -11.02 9.71 2.93
N TRP A 41 -10.09 8.80 2.64
CA TRP A 41 -9.70 8.47 1.27
C TRP A 41 -10.20 7.12 0.76
N LEU A 42 -10.44 6.13 1.61
CA LEU A 42 -11.05 4.88 1.18
C LEU A 42 -12.49 5.11 0.69
N PRO A 43 -13.04 4.23 -0.16
CA PRO A 43 -14.46 4.26 -0.51
C PRO A 43 -15.36 4.28 0.73
N PRO A 44 -16.62 4.75 0.63
CA PRO A 44 -17.57 4.66 1.75
C PRO A 44 -17.72 3.22 2.24
N HIS A 45 -17.76 3.02 3.57
CA HIS A 45 -17.97 1.69 4.15
C HIS A 45 -19.47 1.28 4.14
N PRO A 46 -19.79 -0.02 4.09
CA PRO A 46 -18.88 -1.14 3.87
C PRO A 46 -18.45 -1.27 2.41
N SER A 47 -17.18 -1.55 2.16
CA SER A 47 -16.62 -1.75 0.82
C SER A 47 -15.64 -2.92 0.82
N ASP A 48 -15.42 -3.51 -0.37
CA ASP A 48 -14.41 -4.54 -0.61
C ASP A 48 -13.08 -3.85 -0.94
N ILE A 49 -12.14 -3.87 -0.02
CA ILE A 49 -10.80 -3.28 -0.19
C ILE A 49 -9.78 -4.38 -0.42
N VAL A 50 -8.86 -4.15 -1.35
CA VAL A 50 -7.63 -4.95 -1.42
C VAL A 50 -6.45 -4.12 -0.93
N ASP A 51 -5.65 -4.70 -0.03
CA ASP A 51 -4.41 -4.13 0.50
C ASP A 51 -3.23 -4.86 -0.15
N LEU A 52 -2.51 -4.16 -1.02
CA LEU A 52 -1.43 -4.71 -1.83
C LEU A 52 -0.07 -4.38 -1.21
N ALA A 53 0.73 -5.42 -0.98
CA ALA A 53 1.93 -5.39 -0.15
C ALA A 53 1.60 -4.98 1.30
N CYS A 54 0.70 -5.73 1.90
CA CYS A 54 0.12 -5.40 3.20
C CYS A 54 1.13 -5.46 4.36
N GLY A 55 2.33 -5.99 4.15
CA GLY A 55 3.33 -6.20 5.18
C GLY A 55 2.75 -7.01 6.34
N THR A 56 2.92 -6.52 7.55
CA THR A 56 2.38 -7.15 8.77
C THR A 56 0.87 -6.90 8.99
N GLY A 57 0.17 -6.28 8.01
CA GLY A 57 -1.29 -6.12 8.03
C GLY A 57 -1.82 -4.94 8.85
N THR A 58 -0.98 -3.95 9.16
CA THR A 58 -1.39 -2.82 9.99
C THR A 58 -2.49 -1.98 9.33
N LEU A 59 -2.35 -1.63 8.03
CA LEU A 59 -3.37 -0.88 7.31
C LEU A 59 -4.61 -1.73 7.01
N SER A 60 -4.43 -3.04 6.74
CA SER A 60 -5.53 -3.99 6.63
C SER A 60 -6.40 -4.01 7.90
N ALA A 61 -5.78 -4.03 9.09
CA ALA A 61 -6.49 -3.96 10.37
C ALA A 61 -7.26 -2.64 10.52
N LEU A 62 -6.64 -1.50 10.18
CA LEU A 62 -7.31 -0.20 10.23
C LEU A 62 -8.51 -0.11 9.28
N ALA A 63 -8.38 -0.65 8.06
CA ALA A 63 -9.49 -0.69 7.12
C ALA A 63 -10.64 -1.58 7.63
N ALA A 64 -10.33 -2.72 8.24
CA ALA A 64 -11.34 -3.57 8.87
C ALA A 64 -12.01 -2.91 10.08
N GLU A 65 -11.27 -2.17 10.92
CA GLU A 65 -11.83 -1.36 12.01
C GLU A 65 -12.77 -0.25 11.51
N LEU A 66 -12.59 0.21 10.27
CA LEU A 66 -13.47 1.17 9.60
C LEU A 66 -14.72 0.50 9.01
N GLY A 67 -14.85 -0.83 9.12
CA GLY A 67 -16.02 -1.59 8.66
C GLY A 67 -15.91 -2.14 7.24
N HIS A 68 -14.72 -2.13 6.64
CA HIS A 68 -14.50 -2.71 5.31
C HIS A 68 -14.25 -4.22 5.38
N ARG A 69 -14.48 -4.92 4.26
CA ARG A 69 -13.95 -6.26 4.02
C ARG A 69 -12.61 -6.11 3.30
N VAL A 70 -11.58 -6.79 3.79
CA VAL A 70 -10.21 -6.62 3.30
C VAL A 70 -9.67 -7.93 2.77
N ARG A 71 -9.18 -7.92 1.53
CA ARG A 71 -8.28 -8.94 1.00
C ARG A 71 -6.89 -8.35 0.97
N ALA A 72 -5.94 -9.00 1.64
CA ALA A 72 -4.59 -8.49 1.79
C ALA A 72 -3.58 -9.45 1.16
N PHE A 73 -2.65 -8.93 0.41
CA PHE A 73 -1.62 -9.71 -0.26
C PHE A 73 -0.22 -9.17 0.06
N ASP A 74 0.70 -10.08 0.26
CA ASP A 74 2.13 -9.77 0.36
C ASP A 74 2.96 -10.87 -0.28
N LEU A 75 4.13 -10.53 -0.78
CA LEU A 75 5.05 -11.49 -1.39
C LEU A 75 5.80 -12.31 -0.33
N SER A 76 6.10 -11.71 0.83
CA SER A 76 6.81 -12.32 1.94
C SER A 76 5.88 -13.25 2.74
N ARG A 77 6.32 -14.49 2.91
CA ARG A 77 5.60 -15.48 3.72
C ARG A 77 5.53 -15.08 5.21
N GLU A 78 6.61 -14.52 5.72
CA GLU A 78 6.68 -14.10 7.12
C GLU A 78 5.80 -12.87 7.39
N MET A 79 5.74 -11.90 6.46
CA MET A 79 4.80 -10.78 6.52
C MET A 79 3.35 -11.29 6.55
N VAL A 80 2.99 -12.19 5.63
CA VAL A 80 1.66 -12.82 5.59
C VAL A 80 1.32 -13.51 6.91
N ARG A 81 2.23 -14.29 7.48
CA ARG A 81 2.02 -14.97 8.77
C ARG A 81 1.74 -13.96 9.89
N ARG A 82 2.47 -12.85 9.94
CA ARG A 82 2.27 -11.78 10.94
C ARG A 82 0.96 -11.03 10.71
N ALA A 83 0.64 -10.73 9.47
CA ALA A 83 -0.62 -10.10 9.11
C ALA A 83 -1.82 -10.96 9.50
N GLN A 84 -1.77 -12.28 9.23
CA GLN A 84 -2.79 -13.23 9.66
C GLN A 84 -2.97 -13.24 11.18
N ALA A 85 -1.87 -13.26 11.94
CA ALA A 85 -1.92 -13.22 13.40
C ALA A 85 -2.52 -11.90 13.92
N LYS A 86 -2.08 -10.74 13.35
CA LYS A 86 -2.57 -9.40 13.72
C LYS A 86 -4.05 -9.23 13.43
N THR A 87 -4.54 -9.77 12.33
CA THR A 87 -5.92 -9.58 11.86
C THR A 87 -6.88 -10.71 12.24
N ALA A 88 -6.42 -11.76 12.92
CA ALA A 88 -7.20 -12.96 13.23
C ALA A 88 -8.54 -12.67 13.94
N HIS A 89 -8.58 -11.64 14.78
CA HIS A 89 -9.77 -11.28 15.54
C HIS A 89 -10.90 -10.66 14.67
N PHE A 90 -10.62 -10.24 13.42
CA PHE A 90 -11.63 -9.78 12.48
C PHE A 90 -12.36 -10.93 11.77
N GLY A 91 -11.87 -12.17 11.91
CA GLY A 91 -12.49 -13.34 11.28
C GLY A 91 -12.60 -13.18 9.76
N ALA A 92 -13.77 -13.41 9.20
CA ALA A 92 -14.01 -13.36 7.75
C ALA A 92 -13.94 -11.94 7.13
N ALA A 93 -13.81 -10.89 7.95
CA ALA A 93 -13.70 -9.53 7.42
C ALA A 93 -12.30 -9.25 6.84
N VAL A 94 -11.28 -10.02 7.23
CA VAL A 94 -9.92 -9.87 6.69
C VAL A 94 -9.39 -11.21 6.22
N GLU A 95 -9.03 -11.30 4.95
CA GLU A 95 -8.38 -12.46 4.36
C GLU A 95 -6.97 -12.08 3.90
N VAL A 96 -5.95 -12.78 4.42
CA VAL A 96 -4.54 -12.52 4.09
C VAL A 96 -3.95 -13.71 3.36
N ARG A 97 -3.34 -13.49 2.18
CA ARG A 97 -2.70 -14.53 1.36
C ARG A 97 -1.34 -14.07 0.83
N GLN A 98 -0.45 -15.03 0.59
CA GLN A 98 0.78 -14.79 -0.15
C GLN A 98 0.48 -14.66 -1.65
N ALA A 99 0.90 -13.55 -2.26
CA ALA A 99 0.82 -13.34 -3.70
C ALA A 99 1.80 -12.27 -4.18
N ASP A 100 2.14 -12.34 -5.47
CA ASP A 100 2.85 -11.26 -6.17
C ASP A 100 1.85 -10.13 -6.49
N VAL A 101 2.08 -8.96 -5.90
CA VAL A 101 1.19 -7.80 -6.06
C VAL A 101 1.36 -7.08 -7.41
N SER A 102 2.40 -7.39 -8.19
CA SER A 102 2.49 -6.91 -9.57
C SER A 102 1.37 -7.49 -10.46
N SER A 103 0.88 -8.70 -10.11
CA SER A 103 -0.23 -9.38 -10.77
C SER A 103 -1.07 -10.13 -9.73
N PRO A 104 -1.80 -9.42 -8.85
CA PRO A 104 -2.55 -10.04 -7.77
C PRO A 104 -3.69 -10.91 -8.32
N PRO A 105 -4.08 -11.98 -7.59
CA PRO A 105 -5.14 -12.88 -8.02
C PRO A 105 -6.54 -12.24 -7.83
N LEU A 106 -6.82 -11.22 -8.61
CA LEU A 106 -8.05 -10.45 -8.60
C LEU A 106 -8.74 -10.52 -9.94
N GLU A 107 -10.06 -10.74 -9.92
CA GLU A 107 -10.88 -10.61 -11.11
C GLU A 107 -11.11 -9.14 -11.46
N PRO A 108 -11.30 -8.80 -12.74
CA PRO A 108 -11.68 -7.46 -13.13
C PRO A 108 -12.96 -6.98 -12.39
N HIS A 109 -12.96 -5.72 -11.97
CA HIS A 109 -14.11 -5.09 -11.30
C HIS A 109 -14.63 -5.85 -10.08
N SER A 110 -13.72 -6.44 -9.30
CA SER A 110 -14.05 -7.29 -8.15
C SER A 110 -13.90 -6.61 -6.79
N VAL A 111 -13.32 -5.39 -6.75
CA VAL A 111 -13.11 -4.61 -5.52
C VAL A 111 -13.63 -3.18 -5.66
N ASP A 112 -13.91 -2.54 -4.53
CA ASP A 112 -14.33 -1.13 -4.48
C ASP A 112 -13.12 -0.20 -4.31
N GLY A 113 -12.02 -0.72 -3.74
CA GLY A 113 -10.81 0.05 -3.56
C GLY A 113 -9.53 -0.78 -3.50
N VAL A 114 -8.47 -0.18 -3.98
CA VAL A 114 -7.09 -0.64 -3.82
C VAL A 114 -6.41 0.28 -2.83
N LEU A 115 -5.78 -0.29 -1.82
CA LEU A 115 -4.86 0.36 -0.89
C LEU A 115 -3.47 -0.20 -1.15
N ALA A 116 -2.47 0.67 -1.26
CA ALA A 116 -1.07 0.26 -1.34
C ALA A 116 -0.18 1.33 -0.68
N ARG A 117 0.85 0.88 0.06
CA ARG A 117 1.78 1.79 0.70
C ARG A 117 3.22 1.33 0.50
N HIS A 118 4.06 2.24 -0.02
CA HIS A 118 5.51 2.09 -0.17
C HIS A 118 5.93 0.84 -0.95
N ILE A 119 5.22 0.52 -2.05
CA ILE A 119 5.47 -0.69 -2.83
C ILE A 119 5.95 -0.42 -4.26
N LEU A 120 5.51 0.67 -4.89
CA LEU A 120 5.74 0.89 -6.33
C LEU A 120 7.24 0.98 -6.70
N TRP A 121 8.08 1.40 -5.78
CA TRP A 121 9.53 1.50 -5.96
C TRP A 121 10.24 0.13 -6.03
N THR A 122 9.59 -0.94 -5.56
CA THR A 122 10.11 -2.32 -5.59
C THR A 122 9.65 -3.11 -6.82
N LEU A 123 8.80 -2.53 -7.67
CA LEU A 123 8.24 -3.21 -8.81
C LEU A 123 9.07 -2.98 -10.07
N PRO A 124 9.36 -4.04 -10.85
CA PRO A 124 10.06 -3.91 -12.13
C PRO A 124 9.28 -3.12 -13.18
N ASP A 125 7.95 -3.22 -13.15
CA ASP A 125 7.03 -2.48 -14.02
C ASP A 125 5.84 -1.93 -13.19
N PRO A 126 6.05 -0.79 -12.49
CA PRO A 126 5.01 -0.19 -11.67
C PRO A 126 3.82 0.33 -12.47
N GLU A 127 4.02 0.73 -13.75
CA GLU A 127 2.93 1.20 -14.59
C GLU A 127 2.00 0.06 -15.02
N ALA A 128 2.56 -1.11 -15.37
CA ALA A 128 1.76 -2.31 -15.65
C ALA A 128 1.00 -2.78 -14.39
N ALA A 129 1.63 -2.70 -13.21
CA ALA A 129 0.97 -3.01 -11.95
C ALA A 129 -0.21 -2.06 -11.69
N LEU A 130 -0.03 -0.74 -11.86
CA LEU A 130 -1.10 0.25 -11.72
C LEU A 130 -2.27 -0.03 -12.67
N ALA A 131 -2.00 -0.41 -13.91
CA ALA A 131 -3.04 -0.79 -14.88
C ALA A 131 -3.80 -2.03 -14.43
N THR A 132 -3.10 -3.05 -13.91
CA THR A 132 -3.68 -4.28 -13.37
C THR A 132 -4.56 -3.97 -12.15
N TRP A 133 -4.09 -3.12 -11.24
CA TRP A 133 -4.82 -2.72 -10.04
C TRP A 133 -6.09 -1.93 -10.38
N ALA A 134 -5.97 -0.96 -11.31
CA ALA A 134 -7.12 -0.19 -11.77
C ALA A 134 -8.18 -1.09 -12.44
N ALA A 135 -7.76 -2.09 -13.22
CA ALA A 135 -8.69 -3.03 -13.87
C ALA A 135 -9.46 -3.90 -12.86
N ALA A 136 -8.89 -4.18 -11.68
CA ALA A 136 -9.57 -4.92 -10.62
C ALA A 136 -10.64 -4.09 -9.88
N VAL A 137 -10.53 -2.76 -9.92
CA VAL A 137 -11.45 -1.85 -9.24
C VAL A 137 -12.74 -1.68 -10.04
N ARG A 138 -13.89 -1.70 -9.35
CA ARG A 138 -15.20 -1.40 -9.95
C ARG A 138 -15.25 0.04 -10.45
N PRO A 139 -16.03 0.32 -11.51
CA PRO A 139 -16.30 1.70 -11.91
C PRO A 139 -16.80 2.56 -10.75
N GLY A 140 -16.21 3.73 -10.55
CA GLY A 140 -16.46 4.61 -9.41
C GLY A 140 -15.70 4.26 -8.13
N GLY A 141 -14.99 3.14 -8.11
CA GLY A 141 -14.10 2.77 -6.99
C GLY A 141 -12.77 3.53 -7.01
N ARG A 142 -11.90 3.27 -6.03
CA ARG A 142 -10.73 4.11 -5.77
C ARG A 142 -9.41 3.34 -5.76
N LEU A 143 -8.36 4.00 -6.26
CA LEU A 143 -6.97 3.71 -5.94
C LEU A 143 -6.55 4.66 -4.81
N VAL A 144 -5.99 4.14 -3.73
CA VAL A 144 -5.43 4.91 -2.60
C VAL A 144 -3.99 4.47 -2.40
N LEU A 145 -3.06 5.30 -2.82
CA LEU A 145 -1.64 5.00 -2.90
C LEU A 145 -0.89 5.94 -1.96
N VAL A 146 -0.14 5.39 -1.02
CA VAL A 146 0.75 6.17 -0.15
C VAL A 146 2.18 5.88 -0.56
N GLU A 147 2.85 6.92 -1.04
CA GLU A 147 4.21 6.81 -1.57
C GLU A 147 5.07 8.00 -1.14
N GLY A 148 6.32 7.98 -1.54
CA GLY A 148 7.24 9.06 -1.28
C GLY A 148 8.46 9.01 -2.19
N ARG A 149 9.32 10.03 -2.07
CA ARG A 149 10.64 10.04 -2.64
C ARG A 149 11.64 10.18 -1.50
N TRP A 150 12.27 9.09 -1.12
CA TRP A 150 13.21 9.09 -0.02
C TRP A 150 14.63 9.35 -0.50
N THR A 151 15.29 10.28 0.18
CA THR A 151 16.65 10.72 -0.16
C THR A 151 17.70 10.12 0.78
N SER A 152 17.25 9.53 1.90
CA SER A 152 18.13 9.15 3.01
C SER A 152 18.07 7.66 3.39
N VAL A 153 17.21 6.87 2.78
CA VAL A 153 17.10 5.44 3.08
C VAL A 153 17.87 4.67 2.02
N GLY A 154 19.13 4.33 2.33
CA GLY A 154 19.86 3.32 1.59
C GLY A 154 19.20 1.95 1.82
N VAL A 155 18.31 1.55 0.93
CA VAL A 155 17.88 0.16 0.85
C VAL A 155 18.83 -0.54 -0.11
N ASP A 156 20.12 -0.55 0.27
CA ASP A 156 21.24 -0.96 -0.56
C ASP A 156 21.14 -2.38 -1.14
N SER A 157 20.19 -3.18 -0.63
CA SER A 157 20.07 -4.60 -1.01
C SER A 157 18.96 -4.91 -2.02
N ILE A 158 17.89 -4.09 -2.09
CA ILE A 158 16.78 -4.28 -3.05
C ILE A 158 16.63 -3.11 -4.02
N ASP A 159 17.34 -2.02 -3.76
CA ASP A 159 17.35 -0.83 -4.61
C ASP A 159 18.29 -1.06 -5.81
N ASP A 160 17.75 -1.51 -6.92
CA ASP A 160 18.47 -1.75 -8.17
C ASP A 160 17.98 -0.76 -9.24
N PRO A 161 18.65 0.42 -9.40
CA PRO A 161 18.23 1.47 -10.32
C PRO A 161 18.15 1.02 -11.78
N ASP A 162 18.91 -0.02 -12.15
CA ASP A 162 18.92 -0.55 -13.51
C ASP A 162 17.70 -1.44 -13.80
N ARG A 163 16.98 -1.88 -12.76
CA ARG A 163 15.83 -2.79 -12.86
C ARG A 163 14.54 -2.25 -12.27
N MET A 164 14.63 -1.29 -11.36
CA MET A 164 13.49 -0.68 -10.67
C MET A 164 13.37 0.79 -11.08
N PRO A 165 12.47 1.12 -11.99
CA PRO A 165 12.39 2.47 -12.57
C PRO A 165 12.08 3.55 -11.53
N TRP A 166 11.46 3.17 -10.40
CA TRP A 166 11.16 4.07 -9.29
C TRP A 166 11.97 3.78 -8.03
N SER A 167 13.19 3.26 -8.22
CA SER A 167 14.16 3.07 -7.14
C SER A 167 14.32 4.34 -6.30
N GLY A 168 14.36 4.18 -4.97
CA GLY A 168 14.36 5.30 -4.02
C GLY A 168 13.03 6.05 -3.91
N GLY A 169 11.93 5.45 -4.38
CA GLY A 169 10.58 6.05 -4.36
C GLY A 169 10.25 6.86 -5.61
N VAL A 170 9.03 7.32 -5.71
CA VAL A 170 8.48 8.06 -6.85
C VAL A 170 8.00 9.44 -6.40
N ARG A 171 8.25 10.47 -7.20
CA ARG A 171 7.71 11.82 -6.94
C ARG A 171 6.21 11.84 -7.17
N SER A 172 5.51 12.65 -6.41
CA SER A 172 4.04 12.77 -6.54
C SER A 172 3.58 13.18 -7.94
N ALA A 173 4.35 14.02 -8.63
CA ALA A 173 4.06 14.44 -10.00
C ALA A 173 4.19 13.28 -11.00
N ASP A 174 5.19 12.43 -10.85
CA ASP A 174 5.44 11.29 -11.75
C ASP A 174 4.39 10.19 -11.52
N LEU A 175 4.07 9.88 -10.25
CA LEU A 175 2.99 8.94 -9.93
C LEU A 175 1.64 9.46 -10.43
N ARG A 176 1.35 10.75 -10.27
CA ARG A 176 0.14 11.36 -10.79
C ARG A 176 0.01 11.14 -12.30
N ALA A 177 1.07 11.46 -13.05
CA ALA A 177 1.07 11.27 -14.51
C ALA A 177 0.87 9.80 -14.92
N ALA A 178 1.41 8.84 -14.14
CA ALA A 178 1.20 7.42 -14.38
C ALA A 178 -0.26 7.01 -14.09
N VAL A 179 -0.83 7.45 -12.97
CA VAL A 179 -2.19 7.11 -12.56
C VAL A 179 -3.24 7.74 -13.49
N GLU A 180 -3.02 8.96 -14.01
CA GLU A 180 -3.92 9.63 -14.95
C GLU A 180 -4.12 8.86 -16.27
N ARG A 181 -3.23 7.89 -16.59
CA ARG A 181 -3.40 6.99 -17.73
C ARG A 181 -4.41 5.85 -17.49
N VAL A 182 -4.68 5.52 -16.22
CA VAL A 182 -5.51 4.36 -15.86
C VAL A 182 -6.72 4.71 -14.99
N ALA A 183 -6.74 5.89 -14.39
CA ALA A 183 -7.82 6.40 -13.55
C ALA A 183 -8.00 7.90 -13.77
N GLY A 184 -9.09 8.45 -13.25
CA GLY A 184 -9.40 9.89 -13.32
C GLY A 184 -9.55 10.50 -11.93
N ASP A 185 -9.91 11.77 -11.87
CA ASP A 185 -10.17 12.50 -10.62
C ASP A 185 -9.05 12.30 -9.59
N VAL A 186 -7.81 12.63 -10.04
CA VAL A 186 -6.59 12.35 -9.26
C VAL A 186 -6.31 13.47 -8.27
N HIS A 187 -6.32 13.13 -7.00
CA HIS A 187 -5.97 14.00 -5.88
C HIS A 187 -4.63 13.59 -5.27
N VAL A 188 -3.78 14.58 -4.97
CA VAL A 188 -2.52 14.38 -4.25
C VAL A 188 -2.55 15.20 -2.97
N MET A 189 -2.34 14.56 -1.84
CA MET A 189 -2.23 15.17 -0.53
C MET A 189 -0.81 14.95 0.01
N GLN A 190 -0.07 16.03 0.28
CA GLN A 190 1.23 15.94 0.94
C GLN A 190 1.02 15.54 2.41
N LEU A 191 1.77 14.54 2.87
CA LEU A 191 1.70 14.00 4.23
C LEU A 191 2.85 14.55 5.07
N THR A 192 2.80 15.84 5.39
CA THR A 192 3.85 16.56 6.10
C THR A 192 3.70 16.56 7.63
N ASP A 193 2.55 16.08 8.14
CA ASP A 193 2.31 16.03 9.59
C ASP A 193 3.20 14.97 10.23
N PRO A 194 4.10 15.36 11.17
CA PRO A 194 4.96 14.43 11.89
C PRO A 194 4.23 13.32 12.63
N VAL A 195 2.97 13.53 13.01
CA VAL A 195 2.19 12.52 13.73
C VAL A 195 1.98 11.25 12.90
N LEU A 196 1.88 11.35 11.57
CA LEU A 196 1.75 10.20 10.69
C LEU A 196 3.00 9.30 10.69
N TRP A 197 4.17 9.86 10.99
CA TRP A 197 5.46 9.21 10.85
C TRP A 197 6.15 8.95 12.20
N GLY A 198 5.57 9.44 13.32
CA GLY A 198 6.18 9.41 14.64
C GLY A 198 7.44 10.27 14.75
N ARG A 199 7.77 11.05 13.72
CA ARG A 199 8.93 11.94 13.64
C ARG A 199 8.74 13.00 12.55
N ALA A 200 9.50 14.07 12.62
CA ALA A 200 9.63 14.99 11.50
C ALA A 200 10.32 14.29 10.31
N ILE A 201 9.84 14.55 9.10
CA ILE A 201 10.40 14.02 7.87
C ILE A 201 10.83 15.17 6.96
N GLU A 202 11.89 14.94 6.20
CA GLU A 202 12.41 15.90 5.20
C GLU A 202 12.14 15.43 3.77
N ASP A 203 11.83 14.13 3.62
CA ASP A 203 11.50 13.50 2.35
C ASP A 203 10.09 13.87 1.88
N GLU A 204 9.85 13.76 0.58
CA GLU A 204 8.51 13.84 0.04
C GLU A 204 7.70 12.60 0.47
N ARG A 205 6.56 12.82 1.12
CA ARG A 205 5.58 11.80 1.48
C ARG A 205 4.20 12.30 1.10
N TYR A 206 3.42 11.46 0.44
CA TYR A 206 2.10 11.86 -0.05
C TYR A 206 1.15 10.67 -0.14
N LEU A 207 -0.13 10.98 -0.10
CA LEU A 207 -1.21 10.09 -0.53
C LEU A 207 -1.71 10.58 -1.89
N LEU A 208 -1.86 9.64 -2.82
CA LEU A 208 -2.55 9.85 -4.07
C LEU A 208 -3.84 9.03 -4.08
N ALA A 209 -4.97 9.68 -4.28
CA ALA A 209 -6.25 9.03 -4.48
C ALA A 209 -6.77 9.31 -5.89
N ALA A 210 -7.28 8.28 -6.56
CA ALA A 210 -7.84 8.40 -7.89
C ALA A 210 -9.11 7.57 -8.02
N THR A 211 -10.07 8.03 -8.81
CA THR A 211 -11.31 7.33 -9.08
C THR A 211 -11.22 6.59 -10.42
N VAL A 212 -11.57 5.29 -10.41
CA VAL A 212 -11.67 4.53 -11.68
C VAL A 212 -12.96 4.94 -12.39
N PRO A 213 -12.87 5.46 -13.64
CA PRO A 213 -14.04 6.01 -14.32
C PRO A 213 -15.10 4.95 -14.59
N ALA A 214 -16.35 5.36 -14.55
CA ALA A 214 -17.44 4.59 -15.13
C ALA A 214 -17.26 4.57 -16.66
N ARG A 215 -17.12 3.39 -17.24
CA ARG A 215 -17.03 3.23 -18.70
C ARG A 215 -18.42 3.37 -19.32
#